data_389b37e34e756a9d74e01f30ed7d9c93
#
_entry.id   389b37e34e756a9d74e01f30ed7d9c93
#
_cell.length_a   1.000
_cell.length_b   1.000
_cell.length_c   1.000
_cell.angle_alpha   90.00
_cell.angle_beta   90.00
_cell.angle_gamma   90.00
#
_symmetry.space_group_name_H-M   'P 1'
#
loop_
_entity.id
_entity.type
_entity.pdbx_description
1 polymer ?
#
loop_
_entity_poly.entity_id
_entity_poly.type
_entity_poly.pdbx_seq_one_letter_code
_entity_poly.pdbx_strand_id
1 'polypeptide(L)'
;MPFSPLGKGFLTGTIDDKTTFEPTDFRNVVPRFTEENRKANVAFVEWLKTFAARKNATPAQIARAWLLAQKPWIVPIPGTTKRHRLDENLGAANIQLTAADLREIDRAASQIEVHGARYPEALLKMVDR
;
A
#
# COMPACT_ATOMS: atom_id res chain seq x y z
N MET A 1 6.20 6.13 13.28
CA MET A 1 4.82 6.02 12.70
C MET A 1 4.92 5.95 11.19
N PRO A 2 4.49 4.86 10.54
CA PRO A 2 4.48 4.78 9.08
C PRO A 2 3.44 5.73 8.49
N PHE A 3 3.87 6.68 7.68
CA PHE A 3 3.00 7.55 6.89
C PHE A 3 2.78 6.98 5.48
N SER A 4 1.67 7.37 4.83
CA SER A 4 1.25 6.81 3.53
C SER A 4 1.27 5.27 3.51
N PRO A 5 0.64 4.59 4.48
CA PRO A 5 0.76 3.13 4.64
C PRO A 5 0.15 2.35 3.46
N LEU A 6 -0.65 3.00 2.63
CA LEU A 6 -1.28 2.41 1.43
C LEU A 6 -0.57 2.84 0.12
N GLY A 7 0.65 3.39 0.21
CA GLY A 7 1.39 3.83 -0.98
C GLY A 7 0.61 4.86 -1.81
N LYS A 8 -0.01 5.85 -1.18
CA LYS A 8 -0.85 6.88 -1.82
C LYS A 8 -2.03 6.29 -2.62
N GLY A 9 -2.58 5.19 -2.13
CA GLY A 9 -3.71 4.48 -2.74
C GLY A 9 -3.33 3.31 -3.65
N PHE A 10 -2.05 3.08 -3.96
CA PHE A 10 -1.65 1.99 -4.84
C PHE A 10 -2.03 0.61 -4.29
N LEU A 11 -1.80 0.38 -2.99
CA LEU A 11 -2.12 -0.90 -2.33
C LEU A 11 -3.61 -1.11 -2.06
N THR A 12 -4.48 -0.18 -2.44
CA THR A 12 -5.94 -0.37 -2.35
C THR A 12 -6.49 -1.25 -3.48
N GLY A 13 -5.71 -1.42 -4.55
CA GLY A 13 -6.15 -2.13 -5.75
C GLY A 13 -7.10 -1.34 -6.65
N THR A 14 -7.29 -0.04 -6.39
CA THR A 14 -8.11 0.85 -7.24
C THR A 14 -7.31 1.57 -8.31
N ILE A 15 -5.99 1.49 -8.26
CA ILE A 15 -5.07 2.07 -9.24
C ILE A 15 -4.51 0.95 -10.10
N ASP A 16 -4.65 1.07 -11.40
CA ASP A 16 -4.17 0.14 -12.43
C ASP A 16 -3.25 0.86 -13.44
N ASP A 17 -2.87 0.15 -14.48
CA ASP A 17 -2.04 0.66 -15.57
C ASP A 17 -2.74 1.75 -16.41
N LYS A 18 -4.09 1.76 -16.42
CA LYS A 18 -4.92 2.71 -17.20
C LYS A 18 -5.37 3.92 -16.39
N THR A 19 -5.11 3.92 -15.08
CA THR A 19 -5.54 5.00 -14.20
C THR A 19 -4.88 6.32 -14.60
N THR A 20 -5.67 7.36 -14.76
CA THR A 20 -5.22 8.75 -14.95
C THR A 20 -5.50 9.56 -13.70
N PHE A 21 -4.64 10.51 -13.42
CA PHE A 21 -4.79 11.43 -12.28
C PHE A 21 -5.10 12.83 -12.79
N GLU A 22 -5.89 13.57 -12.02
CA GLU A 22 -6.13 15.00 -12.29
C GLU A 22 -4.80 15.76 -12.40
N PRO A 23 -4.71 16.79 -13.26
CA PRO A 23 -3.45 17.52 -13.49
C PRO A 23 -2.75 18.04 -12.22
N THR A 24 -3.53 18.36 -11.19
CA THR A 24 -3.03 18.86 -9.90
C THR A 24 -2.69 17.77 -8.90
N ASP A 25 -2.94 16.50 -9.25
CA ASP A 25 -2.68 15.39 -8.34
C ASP A 25 -1.17 15.17 -8.17
N PHE A 26 -0.72 15.18 -6.92
CA PHE A 26 0.68 14.99 -6.56
C PHE A 26 1.27 13.67 -7.10
N ARG A 27 0.45 12.65 -7.33
CA ARG A 27 0.91 11.36 -7.86
C ARG A 27 1.51 11.48 -9.25
N ASN A 28 1.14 12.50 -10.03
CA ASN A 28 1.73 12.75 -11.35
C ASN A 28 3.26 13.01 -11.32
N VAL A 29 3.78 13.51 -10.20
CA VAL A 29 5.22 13.76 -10.04
C VAL A 29 5.96 12.69 -9.24
N VAL A 30 5.27 11.66 -8.77
CA VAL A 30 5.85 10.58 -7.99
C VAL A 30 6.32 9.46 -8.92
N PRO A 31 7.61 9.08 -8.92
CA PRO A 31 8.17 8.11 -9.87
C PRO A 31 7.44 6.75 -9.90
N ARG A 32 6.93 6.27 -8.76
CA ARG A 32 6.15 5.01 -8.71
C ARG A 32 4.85 5.02 -9.49
N PHE A 33 4.35 6.20 -9.86
CA PHE A 33 3.08 6.36 -10.56
C PHE A 33 3.24 6.62 -12.06
N THR A 34 4.46 6.60 -12.61
CA THR A 34 4.62 6.56 -14.07
C THR A 34 3.91 5.33 -14.63
N GLU A 35 3.45 5.39 -15.86
CA GLU A 35 2.73 4.28 -16.50
C GLU A 35 3.57 2.99 -16.48
N GLU A 36 4.85 3.09 -16.82
CA GLU A 36 5.79 1.97 -16.82
C GLU A 36 5.92 1.34 -15.43
N ASN A 37 6.16 2.15 -14.39
CA ASN A 37 6.32 1.65 -13.03
C ASN A 37 5.01 1.09 -12.47
N ARG A 38 3.86 1.66 -12.83
CA ARG A 38 2.56 1.09 -12.45
C ARG A 38 2.37 -0.31 -13.03
N LYS A 39 2.67 -0.49 -14.33
CA LYS A 39 2.59 -1.79 -14.98
C LYS A 39 3.49 -2.83 -14.29
N ALA A 40 4.71 -2.45 -13.95
CA ALA A 40 5.64 -3.34 -13.24
C ALA A 40 5.14 -3.69 -11.83
N ASN A 41 4.58 -2.72 -11.11
CA ASN A 41 4.17 -2.88 -9.72
C ASN A 41 2.78 -3.55 -9.55
N VAL A 42 1.95 -3.63 -10.59
CA VAL A 42 0.58 -4.14 -10.49
C VAL A 42 0.52 -5.61 -10.07
N ALA A 43 1.52 -6.41 -10.41
CA ALA A 43 1.56 -7.82 -10.06
C ALA A 43 1.45 -8.07 -8.55
N PHE A 44 2.08 -7.23 -7.73
CA PHE A 44 1.96 -7.33 -6.28
C PHE A 44 0.53 -7.00 -5.80
N VAL A 45 -0.10 -6.02 -6.42
CA VAL A 45 -1.48 -5.63 -6.06
C VAL A 45 -2.46 -6.74 -6.42
N GLU A 46 -2.30 -7.40 -7.55
CA GLU A 46 -3.15 -8.53 -7.95
C GLU A 46 -2.97 -9.74 -7.02
N TRP A 47 -1.73 -10.03 -6.65
CA TRP A 47 -1.47 -11.04 -5.62
C TRP A 47 -2.12 -10.65 -4.29
N LEU A 48 -1.99 -9.38 -3.86
CA LEU A 48 -2.57 -8.89 -2.62
C LEU A 48 -4.10 -8.97 -2.62
N LYS A 49 -4.76 -8.70 -3.77
CA LYS A 49 -6.22 -8.89 -3.94
C LYS A 49 -6.63 -10.34 -3.69
N THR A 50 -5.89 -11.28 -4.29
CA THR A 50 -6.14 -12.72 -4.13
C THR A 50 -5.95 -13.16 -2.68
N PHE A 51 -4.89 -12.70 -2.03
CA PHE A 51 -4.64 -12.99 -0.62
C PHE A 51 -5.74 -12.40 0.27
N ALA A 52 -6.12 -11.15 0.05
CA ALA A 52 -7.14 -10.45 0.82
C ALA A 52 -8.51 -11.14 0.72
N ALA A 53 -8.89 -11.61 -0.47
CA ALA A 53 -10.14 -12.35 -0.67
C ALA A 53 -10.21 -13.62 0.20
N ARG A 54 -9.11 -14.36 0.35
CA ARG A 54 -9.05 -15.55 1.23
C ARG A 54 -9.27 -15.20 2.72
N LYS A 55 -9.00 -13.96 3.10
CA LYS A 55 -9.15 -13.45 4.47
C LYS A 55 -10.46 -12.68 4.68
N ASN A 56 -11.35 -12.64 3.69
CA ASN A 56 -12.55 -11.79 3.71
C ASN A 56 -12.22 -10.32 4.05
N ALA A 57 -11.14 -9.82 3.50
CA ALA A 57 -10.61 -8.49 3.74
C ALA A 57 -10.32 -7.76 2.43
N THR A 58 -10.13 -6.45 2.50
CA THR A 58 -9.65 -5.68 1.36
C THR A 58 -8.11 -5.66 1.31
N PRO A 59 -7.50 -5.43 0.13
CA PRO A 59 -6.05 -5.24 0.02
C PRO A 59 -5.51 -4.16 0.97
N ALA A 60 -6.25 -3.05 1.11
CA ALA A 60 -5.91 -1.97 2.03
C ALA A 60 -5.89 -2.41 3.49
N GLN A 61 -6.83 -3.27 3.89
CA GLN A 61 -6.88 -3.83 5.23
C GLN A 61 -5.71 -4.78 5.48
N ILE A 62 -5.39 -5.66 4.53
CA ILE A 62 -4.24 -6.57 4.65
C ILE A 62 -2.92 -5.81 4.76
N ALA A 63 -2.70 -4.79 3.92
CA ALA A 63 -1.48 -3.98 3.97
C ALA A 63 -1.27 -3.31 5.33
N ARG A 64 -2.34 -2.88 5.98
CA ARG A 64 -2.28 -2.29 7.33
C ARG A 64 -2.17 -3.33 8.44
N ALA A 65 -2.90 -4.43 8.34
CA ALA A 65 -2.78 -5.54 9.28
C ALA A 65 -1.35 -6.08 9.30
N TRP A 66 -0.70 -6.15 8.14
CA TRP A 66 0.71 -6.51 8.05
C TRP A 66 1.62 -5.53 8.81
N LEU A 67 1.40 -4.21 8.66
CA LEU A 67 2.15 -3.20 9.42
C LEU A 67 1.94 -3.34 10.92
N LEU A 68 0.69 -3.53 11.36
CA LEU A 68 0.36 -3.71 12.78
C LEU A 68 1.01 -4.97 13.38
N ALA A 69 1.16 -6.02 12.57
CA ALA A 69 1.75 -7.29 13.00
C ALA A 69 3.30 -7.24 13.12
N GLN A 70 3.97 -6.22 12.56
CA GLN A 70 5.43 -6.16 12.59
C GLN A 70 6.00 -5.93 13.99
N LYS A 71 5.44 -4.98 14.72
CA LYS A 71 5.84 -4.66 16.10
C LYS A 71 4.69 -3.96 16.83
N PRO A 72 4.55 -4.15 18.15
CA PRO A 72 3.42 -3.60 18.93
C PRO A 72 3.42 -2.06 19.02
N TRP A 73 4.52 -1.41 18.69
CA TRP A 73 4.63 0.06 18.68
C TRP A 73 4.46 0.69 17.29
N ILE A 74 4.21 -0.12 16.26
CA ILE A 74 3.97 0.40 14.92
C ILE A 74 2.50 0.81 14.80
N VAL A 75 2.28 2.09 14.58
CA VAL A 75 0.94 2.68 14.36
C VAL A 75 0.92 3.34 12.98
N PRO A 76 0.27 2.73 11.98
CA PRO A 76 0.10 3.35 10.67
C PRO A 76 -0.89 4.51 10.75
N ILE A 77 -0.65 5.56 9.97
CA ILE A 77 -1.49 6.76 9.91
C ILE A 77 -2.12 6.95 8.53
N PRO A 78 -3.14 6.16 8.15
CA PRO A 78 -3.84 6.32 6.88
C PRO A 78 -4.69 7.60 6.90
N GLY A 79 -4.49 8.50 5.92
CA GLY A 79 -5.31 9.69 5.74
C GLY A 79 -6.49 9.42 4.80
N THR A 80 -7.67 9.93 5.16
CA THR A 80 -8.86 9.92 4.30
C THR A 80 -9.85 11.00 4.67
N THR A 81 -10.59 11.51 3.68
CA THR A 81 -11.73 12.40 3.85
C THR A 81 -13.07 11.66 3.70
N LYS A 82 -13.04 10.36 3.44
CA LYS A 82 -14.23 9.55 3.16
C LYS A 82 -14.52 8.60 4.31
N ARG A 83 -15.75 8.70 4.88
CA ARG A 83 -16.15 7.90 6.05
C ARG A 83 -16.03 6.41 5.81
N HIS A 84 -16.55 5.89 4.69
CA HIS A 84 -16.45 4.46 4.39
C HIS A 84 -15.00 3.94 4.33
N ARG A 85 -14.05 4.80 3.91
CA ARG A 85 -12.63 4.44 3.94
C ARG A 85 -12.03 4.52 5.35
N LEU A 86 -12.57 5.36 6.22
CA LEU A 86 -12.19 5.36 7.63
C LEU A 86 -12.61 4.04 8.29
N ASP A 87 -13.86 3.62 8.06
CA ASP A 87 -14.39 2.36 8.57
C ASP A 87 -13.57 1.16 8.05
N GLU A 88 -13.28 1.12 6.77
CA GLU A 88 -12.37 0.13 6.16
C GLU A 88 -10.99 0.17 6.82
N ASN A 89 -10.46 1.37 7.05
CA ASN A 89 -9.17 1.58 7.69
C ASN A 89 -9.13 1.05 9.12
N LEU A 90 -10.16 1.28 9.92
CA LEU A 90 -10.27 0.78 11.28
C LEU A 90 -10.44 -0.73 11.32
N GLY A 91 -11.17 -1.30 10.36
CA GLY A 91 -11.37 -2.74 10.24
C GLY A 91 -10.08 -3.55 10.12
N ALA A 92 -8.98 -2.95 9.67
CA ALA A 92 -7.68 -3.61 9.62
C ALA A 92 -7.17 -4.08 10.98
N ALA A 93 -7.55 -3.41 12.07
CA ALA A 93 -7.16 -3.79 13.43
C ALA A 93 -7.80 -5.12 13.89
N ASN A 94 -8.88 -5.54 13.25
CA ASN A 94 -9.58 -6.79 13.58
C ASN A 94 -9.07 -7.98 12.76
N ILE A 95 -8.17 -7.76 11.80
CA ILE A 95 -7.64 -8.83 10.96
C ILE A 95 -6.44 -9.46 11.65
N GLN A 96 -6.56 -10.75 11.92
CA GLN A 96 -5.47 -11.54 12.47
C GLN A 96 -4.72 -12.24 11.34
N LEU A 97 -3.44 -11.88 11.20
CA LEU A 97 -2.51 -12.57 10.32
C LEU A 97 -1.73 -13.60 11.13
N THR A 98 -1.82 -14.86 10.73
CA THR A 98 -1.04 -15.94 11.35
C THR A 98 0.43 -15.81 10.95
N ALA A 99 1.32 -16.52 11.65
CA ALA A 99 2.73 -16.60 11.27
C ALA A 99 2.92 -17.17 9.84
N ALA A 100 2.04 -18.04 9.38
CA ALA A 100 2.04 -18.55 8.02
C ALA A 100 1.66 -17.46 7.00
N ASP A 101 0.63 -16.66 7.33
CA ASP A 101 0.20 -15.52 6.51
C ASP A 101 1.33 -14.48 6.36
N LEU A 102 2.00 -14.15 7.46
CA LEU A 102 3.11 -13.19 7.42
C LEU A 102 4.25 -13.69 6.56
N ARG A 103 4.64 -14.96 6.69
CA ARG A 103 5.66 -15.57 5.81
C ARG A 103 5.26 -15.59 4.34
N GLU A 104 3.97 -15.82 4.04
CA GLU A 104 3.46 -15.79 2.67
C GLU A 104 3.56 -14.38 2.08
N ILE A 105 3.13 -13.36 2.85
CA ILE A 105 3.22 -11.96 2.43
C ILE A 105 4.69 -11.55 2.20
N ASP A 106 5.57 -11.87 3.14
CA ASP A 106 6.99 -11.51 3.06
C ASP A 106 7.67 -12.19 1.86
N ARG A 107 7.33 -13.46 1.58
CA ARG A 107 7.82 -14.16 0.40
C ARG A 107 7.36 -13.50 -0.89
N ALA A 108 6.07 -13.18 -1.01
CA ALA A 108 5.53 -12.50 -2.18
C ALA A 108 6.17 -11.12 -2.38
N ALA A 109 6.32 -10.36 -1.31
CA ALA A 109 6.96 -9.04 -1.35
C ALA A 109 8.44 -9.12 -1.75
N SER A 110 9.18 -10.16 -1.31
CA SER A 110 10.60 -10.34 -1.64
C SER A 110 10.84 -10.79 -3.09
N GLN A 111 9.84 -11.38 -3.73
CA GLN A 111 9.92 -11.82 -5.13
C GLN A 111 9.59 -10.72 -6.14
N ILE A 112 9.06 -9.61 -5.67
CA ILE A 112 8.59 -8.51 -6.51
C ILE A 112 9.48 -7.29 -6.28
N GLU A 113 10.22 -6.92 -7.31
CA GLU A 113 10.97 -5.67 -7.31
C GLU A 113 10.01 -4.49 -7.44
N VAL A 114 10.08 -3.54 -6.50
CA VAL A 114 9.27 -2.32 -6.55
C VAL A 114 9.95 -1.29 -7.42
N HIS A 115 9.35 -0.99 -8.57
CA HIS A 115 9.85 -0.02 -9.54
C HIS A 115 9.46 1.42 -9.17
N GLY A 116 10.42 2.33 -9.35
CA GLY A 116 10.26 3.75 -9.09
C GLY A 116 10.51 4.17 -7.63
N ALA A 117 11.15 5.31 -7.46
CA ALA A 117 11.40 5.90 -6.15
C ALA A 117 10.10 6.32 -5.46
N ARG A 118 10.08 6.26 -4.11
CA ARG A 118 8.92 6.62 -3.29
C ARG A 118 8.52 8.09 -3.43
N TYR A 119 9.50 8.96 -3.67
CA TYR A 119 9.36 10.40 -3.89
C TYR A 119 10.33 10.88 -4.95
N PRO A 120 10.09 12.04 -5.58
CA PRO A 120 11.11 12.76 -6.33
C PRO A 120 12.34 13.04 -5.45
N GLU A 121 13.52 13.10 -6.05
CA GLU A 121 14.79 13.23 -5.31
C GLU A 121 14.82 14.41 -4.34
N ALA A 122 14.27 15.56 -4.75
CA ALA A 122 14.20 16.74 -3.90
C ALA A 122 13.42 16.50 -2.59
N LEU A 123 12.35 15.70 -2.65
CA LEU A 123 11.55 15.36 -1.47
C LEU A 123 12.19 14.24 -0.65
N LEU A 124 12.91 13.30 -1.29
CA LEU A 124 13.66 12.27 -0.56
C LEU A 124 14.73 12.88 0.36
N LYS A 125 15.38 13.96 -0.08
CA LYS A 125 16.36 14.71 0.73
C LYS A 125 15.75 15.39 1.96
N MET A 126 14.43 15.47 2.05
CA MET A 126 13.72 16.07 3.20
C MET A 126 13.26 15.03 4.22
N VAL A 127 13.39 13.73 3.91
CA VAL A 127 13.07 12.63 4.82
C VAL A 127 14.27 12.38 5.73
N ASP A 128 14.00 12.15 7.01
CA ASP A 128 15.03 11.86 8.04
C ASP A 128 16.04 13.00 8.32
N ARG A 129 15.52 14.23 8.37
CA ARG A 129 16.28 15.40 8.83
C ARG A 129 16.07 15.64 10.32
#